data_d00848afa198f5576468d75b2c0cdb48
#
_entry.id   d00848afa198f5576468d75b2c0cdb48
#
_cell.length_a   1.000
_cell.length_b   1.000
_cell.length_c   1.000
_cell.angle_alpha   90.00
_cell.angle_beta   90.00
_cell.angle_gamma   90.00
#
_symmetry.space_group_name_H-M   'P 1'
#
loop_
_entity.id
_entity.type
_entity.pdbx_description
1 polymer ?
#
loop_
_entity_poly.entity_id
_entity_poly.type
_entity_poly.pdbx_seq_one_letter_code
_entity_poly.pdbx_strand_id
1 'polypeptide(L)'
;MNWISKFIKPKIKSLFKKKSSDSGDALWTTCECKNLVYKDDLFNNLSVCPTCGSHHKLSPEERFKIFFDNKEYEVLETPLPKDDPLKFSDTKKYTERLRKAREQTKQSDAIVIAHGKLGGTNIT
;
A
#
# COMPACT_ATOMS: atom_id res chain seq x y z
N MET A 1 56.41 4.86 3.93
CA MET A 1 55.48 5.68 4.74
C MET A 1 54.58 6.43 3.78
N ASN A 2 53.37 5.95 3.55
CA ASN A 2 52.43 6.56 2.60
C ASN A 2 51.48 7.51 3.35
N TRP A 3 51.78 8.80 3.32
CA TRP A 3 50.97 9.85 3.90
C TRP A 3 49.68 10.14 3.13
N ILE A 4 49.60 9.66 1.86
CA ILE A 4 48.48 9.86 0.94
C ILE A 4 47.21 9.07 1.35
N SER A 5 47.38 7.96 2.08
CA SER A 5 46.24 7.12 2.53
C SER A 5 45.42 7.74 3.69
N LYS A 6 45.88 8.83 4.31
CA LYS A 6 45.19 9.51 5.40
C LYS A 6 44.19 10.59 4.96
N PHE A 7 44.26 11.05 3.70
CA PHE A 7 43.48 12.19 3.23
C PHE A 7 42.28 11.85 2.35
N ILE A 8 42.16 10.60 1.87
CA ILE A 8 41.07 10.21 1.00
C ILE A 8 40.29 9.06 1.64
N LYS A 9 39.49 9.37 2.65
CA LYS A 9 38.32 8.57 2.97
C LYS A 9 37.16 9.23 2.22
N PRO A 10 36.73 8.70 1.07
CA PRO A 10 35.56 9.26 0.40
C PRO A 10 34.36 9.04 1.32
N LYS A 11 33.74 10.10 1.74
CA LYS A 11 32.43 10.12 2.38
C LYS A 11 31.34 9.71 1.38
N ILE A 12 31.54 8.58 0.67
CA ILE A 12 30.59 8.10 -0.35
C ILE A 12 29.43 7.33 0.28
N LYS A 13 29.49 6.98 1.57
CA LYS A 13 28.41 6.25 2.26
C LYS A 13 27.14 7.05 2.52
N SER A 14 27.15 8.36 2.30
CA SER A 14 25.94 9.19 2.51
C SER A 14 25.15 9.49 1.23
N LEU A 15 25.68 9.17 0.06
CA LEU A 15 25.01 9.43 -1.22
C LEU A 15 23.99 8.34 -1.62
N PHE A 16 24.03 7.18 -0.97
CA PHE A 16 23.05 6.11 -1.15
C PHE A 16 22.09 5.98 0.02
N LYS A 17 21.81 7.08 0.73
CA LYS A 17 20.61 7.12 1.54
C LYS A 17 19.45 7.11 0.56
N LYS A 18 18.89 5.91 0.31
CA LYS A 18 17.67 5.71 -0.45
C LYS A 18 16.63 6.63 0.17
N LYS A 19 16.51 7.81 -0.41
CA LYS A 19 15.43 8.73 -0.13
C LYS A 19 14.21 7.93 -0.56
N SER A 20 13.41 7.49 0.38
CA SER A 20 12.05 7.09 0.09
C SER A 20 11.40 8.39 -0.40
N SER A 21 11.53 8.63 -1.68
CA SER A 21 10.82 9.69 -2.35
C SER A 21 9.37 9.22 -2.36
N ASP A 22 8.63 9.78 -1.43
CA ASP A 22 7.21 10.04 -1.61
C ASP A 22 7.17 11.09 -2.74
N SER A 23 7.45 10.61 -3.92
CA SER A 23 7.44 11.39 -5.16
C SER A 23 6.26 10.89 -5.95
N GLY A 24 5.37 11.82 -6.20
CA GLY A 24 4.20 11.74 -7.03
C GLY A 24 4.21 10.60 -8.04
N ASP A 25 3.14 9.88 -8.07
CA ASP A 25 2.72 8.78 -8.93
C ASP A 25 3.76 8.30 -9.94
N ALA A 26 4.71 7.50 -9.45
CA ALA A 26 5.57 6.77 -10.36
C ALA A 26 4.66 5.94 -11.29
N LEU A 27 4.65 6.22 -12.57
CA LEU A 27 3.83 5.58 -13.60
C LEU A 27 4.10 4.07 -13.71
N TRP A 28 5.24 3.61 -13.16
CA TRP A 28 5.72 2.23 -13.26
C TRP A 28 5.85 1.61 -11.88
N THR A 29 5.57 0.34 -11.79
CA THR A 29 5.81 -0.50 -10.62
C THR A 29 6.65 -1.72 -11.00
N THR A 30 7.41 -2.24 -10.04
CA THR A 30 8.20 -3.46 -10.24
C THR A 30 7.43 -4.65 -9.70
N CYS A 31 7.19 -5.64 -10.54
CA CYS A 31 6.59 -6.91 -10.16
C CYS A 31 7.62 -7.83 -9.47
N GLU A 32 7.16 -8.86 -8.78
CA GLU A 32 8.01 -9.91 -8.19
C GLU A 32 8.87 -10.64 -9.24
N CYS A 33 8.38 -10.73 -10.49
CA CYS A 33 9.15 -11.25 -11.62
C CYS A 33 10.25 -10.30 -12.13
N LYS A 34 10.49 -9.18 -11.43
CA LYS A 34 11.47 -8.12 -11.73
C LYS A 34 11.18 -7.30 -12.99
N ASN A 35 10.07 -7.54 -13.67
CA ASN A 35 9.65 -6.71 -14.79
C ASN A 35 9.01 -5.42 -14.29
N LEU A 36 9.26 -4.34 -15.03
CA LEU A 36 8.56 -3.07 -14.87
C LEU A 36 7.20 -3.18 -15.57
N VAL A 37 6.15 -2.84 -14.83
CA VAL A 37 4.77 -2.84 -15.32
C VAL A 37 4.22 -1.43 -15.20
N TYR A 38 3.56 -0.95 -16.24
CA TYR A 38 2.84 0.32 -16.21
C TYR A 38 1.61 0.20 -15.31
N LYS A 39 1.39 1.17 -14.43
CA LYS A 39 0.33 1.07 -13.41
C LYS A 39 -1.07 1.01 -14.02
N ASP A 40 -1.31 1.75 -15.11
CA ASP A 40 -2.61 1.72 -15.76
C ASP A 40 -2.87 0.38 -16.44
N ASP A 41 -1.83 -0.23 -17.05
CA ASP A 41 -1.96 -1.58 -17.61
C ASP A 41 -2.23 -2.61 -16.52
N LEU A 42 -1.55 -2.48 -15.38
CA LEU A 42 -1.78 -3.33 -14.23
C LEU A 42 -3.22 -3.18 -13.69
N PHE A 43 -3.70 -1.93 -13.57
CA PHE A 43 -5.06 -1.65 -13.13
C PHE A 43 -6.11 -2.20 -14.11
N ASN A 44 -5.92 -2.00 -15.41
CA ASN A 44 -6.80 -2.52 -16.46
C ASN A 44 -6.81 -4.06 -16.50
N ASN A 45 -5.72 -4.71 -16.08
CA ASN A 45 -5.63 -6.14 -15.93
C ASN A 45 -5.95 -6.62 -14.49
N LEU A 46 -6.84 -5.90 -13.79
CA LEU A 46 -7.34 -6.24 -12.45
C LEU A 46 -6.22 -6.43 -11.42
N SER A 47 -5.13 -5.67 -11.53
CA SER A 47 -3.92 -5.77 -10.70
C SER A 47 -3.20 -7.11 -10.76
N VAL A 48 -3.37 -7.82 -11.88
CA VAL A 48 -2.61 -9.04 -12.19
C VAL A 48 -1.50 -8.70 -13.17
N CYS A 49 -0.28 -9.13 -12.87
CA CYS A 49 0.85 -8.90 -13.76
C CYS A 49 0.66 -9.63 -15.10
N PRO A 50 0.70 -8.94 -16.25
CA PRO A 50 0.48 -9.57 -17.54
C PRO A 50 1.59 -10.55 -17.93
N THR A 51 2.77 -10.43 -17.31
CA THR A 51 3.94 -11.26 -17.65
C THR A 51 3.98 -12.56 -16.85
N CYS A 52 3.70 -12.52 -15.55
CA CYS A 52 3.86 -13.71 -14.68
C CYS A 52 2.57 -14.14 -13.98
N GLY A 53 1.47 -13.40 -14.12
CA GLY A 53 0.20 -13.73 -13.48
C GLY A 53 0.15 -13.47 -11.97
N SER A 54 1.19 -12.86 -11.36
CA SER A 54 1.14 -12.56 -9.93
C SER A 54 0.20 -11.40 -9.64
N HIS A 55 -0.54 -11.56 -8.53
CA HIS A 55 -1.52 -10.57 -8.08
C HIS A 55 -0.84 -9.50 -7.21
N HIS A 56 -1.04 -8.24 -7.56
CA HIS A 56 -0.61 -7.12 -6.76
C HIS A 56 -1.67 -6.75 -5.72
N LYS A 57 -1.23 -6.09 -4.65
CA LYS A 57 -2.16 -5.60 -3.62
C LYS A 57 -3.05 -4.51 -4.20
N LEU A 58 -4.35 -4.61 -3.91
CA LEU A 58 -5.36 -3.61 -4.17
C LEU A 58 -5.77 -2.93 -2.87
N SER A 59 -5.94 -1.63 -2.90
CA SER A 59 -6.65 -0.93 -1.84
C SER A 59 -8.16 -1.26 -1.90
N PRO A 60 -8.91 -1.10 -0.81
CA PRO A 60 -10.36 -1.24 -0.84
C PRO A 60 -11.04 -0.36 -1.89
N GLU A 61 -10.60 0.89 -2.03
CA GLU A 61 -11.14 1.82 -3.02
C GLU A 61 -10.93 1.35 -4.47
N GLU A 62 -9.72 0.85 -4.79
CA GLU A 62 -9.43 0.28 -6.11
C GLU A 62 -10.27 -0.96 -6.36
N ARG A 63 -10.45 -1.81 -5.35
CA ARG A 63 -11.30 -2.99 -5.43
C ARG A 63 -12.76 -2.63 -5.68
N PHE A 64 -13.30 -1.65 -4.99
CA PHE A 64 -14.67 -1.18 -5.19
C PHE A 64 -14.88 -0.61 -6.59
N LYS A 65 -13.92 0.16 -7.11
CA LYS A 65 -13.94 0.67 -8.49
C LYS A 65 -13.96 -0.43 -9.56
N ILE A 66 -13.36 -1.57 -9.27
CA ILE A 66 -13.37 -2.73 -10.17
C ILE A 66 -14.69 -3.51 -10.03
N PHE A 67 -15.23 -3.59 -8.82
CA PHE A 67 -16.32 -4.48 -8.47
C PHE A 67 -17.70 -3.91 -8.81
N PHE A 68 -17.92 -2.63 -8.53
CA PHE A 68 -19.22 -1.99 -8.73
C PHE A 68 -19.40 -1.44 -10.14
N ASP A 69 -20.64 -1.49 -10.63
CA ASP A 69 -21.03 -0.94 -11.93
C ASP A 69 -20.69 0.55 -12.00
N ASN A 70 -20.20 1.00 -13.15
CA ASN A 70 -19.83 2.40 -13.40
C ASN A 70 -18.83 2.98 -12.40
N LYS A 71 -18.20 2.16 -11.55
CA LYS A 71 -17.32 2.57 -10.44
C LYS A 71 -18.05 3.41 -9.39
N GLU A 72 -19.40 3.27 -9.30
CA GLU A 72 -20.25 4.02 -8.38
C GLU A 72 -20.54 3.17 -7.14
N TYR A 73 -20.14 3.67 -5.99
CA TYR A 73 -20.38 3.04 -4.69
C TYR A 73 -20.39 4.08 -3.58
N GLU A 74 -21.05 3.74 -2.48
CA GLU A 74 -21.06 4.50 -1.25
C GLU A 74 -20.37 3.70 -0.14
N VAL A 75 -19.41 4.31 0.53
CA VAL A 75 -18.75 3.68 1.69
C VAL A 75 -19.62 3.92 2.92
N LEU A 76 -20.00 2.83 3.58
CA LEU A 76 -20.81 2.88 4.79
C LEU A 76 -19.93 3.19 6.00
N GLU A 77 -20.34 4.19 6.77
CA GLU A 77 -19.70 4.49 8.05
C GLU A 77 -20.00 3.38 9.07
N THR A 78 -18.95 2.81 9.63
CA THR A 78 -19.04 1.80 10.68
C THR A 78 -18.54 2.36 12.01
N PRO A 79 -19.20 2.04 13.14
CA PRO A 79 -18.69 2.46 14.45
C PRO A 79 -17.34 1.82 14.72
N LEU A 80 -16.36 2.66 15.09
CA LEU A 80 -15.03 2.18 15.41
C LEU A 80 -15.04 1.47 16.78
N PRO A 81 -14.47 0.28 16.88
CA PRO A 81 -14.28 -0.39 18.16
C PRO A 81 -13.28 0.38 19.04
N LYS A 82 -13.38 0.19 20.35
CA LYS A 82 -12.37 0.75 21.26
C LYS A 82 -11.01 0.17 20.96
N ASP A 83 -10.01 1.04 20.86
CA ASP A 83 -8.63 0.60 20.72
C ASP A 83 -8.19 -0.18 21.97
N ASP A 84 -7.74 -1.42 21.76
CA ASP A 84 -7.12 -2.27 22.79
C ASP A 84 -7.90 -2.39 24.13
N PRO A 85 -9.14 -2.93 24.12
CA PRO A 85 -9.91 -3.12 25.35
C PRO A 85 -9.24 -4.08 26.35
N LEU A 86 -8.37 -4.96 25.86
CA LEU A 86 -7.65 -5.94 26.65
C LEU A 86 -6.29 -5.45 27.18
N LYS A 87 -5.86 -4.26 26.77
CA LYS A 87 -4.53 -3.67 27.07
C LYS A 87 -3.39 -4.66 26.73
N PHE A 88 -3.51 -5.29 25.57
CA PHE A 88 -2.58 -6.34 25.14
C PHE A 88 -1.18 -5.78 24.86
N SER A 89 -0.19 -6.49 25.36
CA SER A 89 1.22 -6.21 25.10
C SER A 89 2.01 -7.50 25.02
N ASP A 90 2.76 -7.67 23.94
CA ASP A 90 3.81 -8.67 23.81
C ASP A 90 5.19 -7.98 23.77
N THR A 91 5.94 -8.10 22.68
CA THR A 91 7.17 -7.35 22.44
C THR A 91 6.92 -5.84 22.26
N LYS A 92 5.69 -5.45 21.87
CA LYS A 92 5.22 -4.08 21.69
C LYS A 92 3.75 -3.96 22.08
N LYS A 93 3.35 -2.77 22.54
CA LYS A 93 1.93 -2.51 22.83
C LYS A 93 1.08 -2.63 21.55
N TYR A 94 -0.10 -3.23 21.70
CA TYR A 94 -1.04 -3.37 20.58
C TYR A 94 -1.43 -2.02 19.96
N THR A 95 -1.63 -1.00 20.80
CA THR A 95 -1.93 0.37 20.34
C THR A 95 -0.86 0.95 19.44
N GLU A 96 0.42 0.65 19.66
CA GLU A 96 1.51 1.08 18.80
C GLU A 96 1.47 0.39 17.43
N ARG A 97 1.16 -0.91 17.43
CA ARG A 97 0.99 -1.68 16.17
C ARG A 97 -0.19 -1.15 15.37
N LEU A 98 -1.32 -0.91 16.04
CA LEU A 98 -2.53 -0.40 15.42
C LEU A 98 -2.31 0.98 14.79
N ARG A 99 -1.67 1.89 15.53
CA ARG A 99 -1.28 3.22 15.00
C ARG A 99 -0.43 3.09 13.74
N LYS A 100 0.60 2.24 13.78
CA LYS A 100 1.48 2.02 12.63
C LYS A 100 0.75 1.41 11.42
N ALA A 101 -0.16 0.48 11.66
CA ALA A 101 -0.99 -0.10 10.60
C ALA A 101 -1.89 0.96 9.95
N ARG A 102 -2.57 1.79 10.75
CA ARG A 102 -3.40 2.90 10.26
C ARG A 102 -2.59 3.93 9.46
N GLU A 103 -1.38 4.25 9.92
CA GLU A 103 -0.47 5.14 9.18
C GLU A 103 -0.07 4.57 7.81
N GLN A 104 0.13 3.25 7.73
CA GLN A 104 0.53 2.58 6.49
C GLN A 104 -0.63 2.39 5.51
N THR A 105 -1.80 2.02 6.02
CA THR A 105 -2.98 1.71 5.19
C THR A 105 -3.82 2.94 4.88
N LYS A 106 -3.66 4.01 5.65
CA LYS A 106 -4.52 5.21 5.64
C LYS A 106 -5.99 4.92 5.97
N GLN A 107 -6.22 3.80 6.67
CA GLN A 107 -7.55 3.36 7.07
C GLN A 107 -7.68 3.32 8.58
N SER A 108 -8.89 3.59 9.06
CA SER A 108 -9.23 3.57 10.49
C SER A 108 -9.47 2.15 11.02
N ASP A 109 -9.97 1.26 10.16
CA ASP A 109 -10.28 -0.13 10.48
C ASP A 109 -9.75 -1.08 9.39
N ALA A 110 -9.68 -2.37 9.71
CA ALA A 110 -9.30 -3.43 8.78
C ALA A 110 -10.43 -3.82 7.81
N ILE A 111 -11.67 -3.45 8.12
CA ILE A 111 -12.86 -3.74 7.33
C ILE A 111 -13.41 -2.42 6.77
N VAL A 112 -13.72 -2.41 5.49
CA VAL A 112 -14.43 -1.32 4.82
C VAL A 112 -15.65 -1.92 4.14
N ILE A 113 -16.81 -1.35 4.38
CA ILE A 113 -18.08 -1.80 3.80
C ILE A 113 -18.54 -0.76 2.79
N ALA A 114 -18.95 -1.22 1.63
CA ALA A 114 -19.51 -0.35 0.61
C ALA A 114 -20.81 -0.93 0.04
N HIS A 115 -21.68 -0.03 -0.39
CA HIS A 115 -22.94 -0.32 -1.06
C HIS A 115 -22.90 0.20 -2.49
N GLY A 116 -23.40 -0.58 -3.43
CA GLY A 116 -23.43 -0.19 -4.84
C GLY A 116 -24.20 -1.19 -5.70
N LYS A 117 -24.07 -1.06 -7.01
CA LYS A 117 -24.71 -1.99 -7.95
C LYS A 117 -23.67 -2.93 -8.57
N LEU A 118 -24.05 -4.18 -8.74
CA LEU A 118 -23.33 -5.17 -9.52
C LEU A 118 -24.31 -5.86 -10.47
N GLY A 119 -24.07 -5.71 -11.77
CA GLY A 119 -24.99 -6.24 -12.79
C GLY A 119 -26.40 -5.70 -12.66
N GLY A 120 -26.54 -4.44 -12.23
CA GLY A 120 -27.83 -3.77 -12.00
C GLY A 120 -28.51 -4.09 -10.65
N THR A 121 -27.95 -5.04 -9.88
CA THR A 121 -28.51 -5.45 -8.57
C THR A 121 -27.81 -4.69 -7.44
N ASN A 122 -28.57 -4.16 -6.48
CA ASN A 122 -28.02 -3.51 -5.29
C ASN A 122 -27.40 -4.56 -4.36
N ILE A 123 -26.16 -4.34 -3.95
CA ILE A 123 -25.41 -5.21 -3.04
C ILE A 123 -24.59 -4.37 -2.03
N THR A 124 -24.25 -5.01 -0.93
CA THR A 124 -23.36 -4.44 0.12
C THR A 124 -22.26 -5.43 0.44
#